data_d81cccfc8cf107ddc64c66fc22284404
#
_entry.id   d81cccfc8cf107ddc64c66fc22284404
#
_cell.length_a   1.000
_cell.length_b   1.000
_cell.length_c   1.000
_cell.angle_alpha   90.00
_cell.angle_beta   90.00
_cell.angle_gamma   90.00
#
_symmetry.space_group_name_H-M   'P 1'
#
loop_
_entity.id
_entity.type
_entity.pdbx_description
1 polymer ?
#
loop_
_entity_poly.entity_id
_entity_poly.type
_entity_poly.pdbx_seq_one_letter_code
_entity_poly.pdbx_strand_id
1 'polypeptide(L)'
;MSTSLKEFTKEEFNTEAPYRLLFEKKDDGFAYLQLYNDLNANAERVGFKRFGAMAKAYMKQHEEHRSGLSSVVNNLTNFKDQPIELLTGDWFASDDGILRRNDNQGMDVACVHPILPVQRLVNIDDGTVRLRIMFRRDFRGWREVIANKSTLFSSREIKKLADKDISVSDKNAAFLVEYLQDLEDLNHNTIPEAQSVSHLGWTSNGMFSPYMENLEFDGQENFRKIFESVHSCGEFEKWLEITKSVRKTDSVARIALAASFASIIIKTIGKLNFMLHFWGGSGTGKTVAQLLAVSVWGDPNDGAGYFQTFNGTLVGLEQLAGFVNNLPLILDEFQLVKDKKSFEQTVYMLCEGIGKTRGAKTGGLQKTPTWKNCTITSGESPITHASSGAGAINRIIEIECREALFEDAIEVLEVIRSNYGHAGKLFMAFMSTEQAKEKAAALYKQFYRSIGASSTEKQTMAAAILLTADALATEWIFCDGRALTAEDIEPYLHTKEAVDVGARGYEYVHDFYVSNAAKFETNSDPCFGSVSGDEVRIIKSVFERICDDGGYSPRALLSWLDQSGRLSKGRDNLYKSAKVNGKAVRCACINMAENSPNEFVSVEDGELPFN
;
A
#
# COMPACT_ATOMS: atom_id res chain seq x y z
N MET A 1 -45.55 64.56 -14.07
CA MET A 1 -46.48 64.37 -15.18
C MET A 1 -47.03 62.98 -15.10
N SER A 2 -48.27 62.79 -14.76
CA SER A 2 -48.97 61.50 -14.66
C SER A 2 -49.20 60.99 -16.09
N THR A 3 -48.43 60.06 -16.56
CA THR A 3 -48.70 59.32 -17.79
C THR A 3 -49.91 58.45 -17.50
N SER A 4 -51.09 58.80 -18.07
CA SER A 4 -52.32 57.98 -17.98
C SER A 4 -51.99 56.62 -18.61
N LEU A 5 -52.00 55.56 -17.81
CA LEU A 5 -51.89 54.19 -18.30
C LEU A 5 -52.95 53.92 -19.34
N LYS A 6 -52.62 53.28 -20.44
CA LYS A 6 -53.56 52.82 -21.45
C LYS A 6 -54.53 51.84 -20.80
N GLU A 7 -55.84 52.21 -20.76
CA GLU A 7 -56.88 51.29 -20.30
C GLU A 7 -57.11 50.21 -21.33
N PHE A 8 -57.07 48.94 -20.93
CA PHE A 8 -57.32 47.75 -21.79
C PHE A 8 -58.79 47.35 -21.65
N THR A 9 -59.35 46.93 -22.80
CA THR A 9 -60.70 46.31 -22.85
C THR A 9 -60.64 44.85 -22.43
N LYS A 10 -61.84 44.25 -22.21
CA LYS A 10 -61.92 42.83 -21.87
C LYS A 10 -61.32 41.91 -22.95
N GLU A 11 -61.49 42.26 -24.23
CA GLU A 11 -60.92 41.55 -25.39
C GLU A 11 -59.42 41.68 -25.42
N GLU A 12 -58.85 42.85 -25.11
CA GLU A 12 -57.40 43.07 -25.11
C GLU A 12 -56.69 42.31 -23.98
N PHE A 13 -57.38 42.00 -22.86
CA PHE A 13 -56.82 41.12 -21.83
C PHE A 13 -56.70 39.64 -22.27
N ASN A 14 -57.27 39.23 -23.37
CA ASN A 14 -57.02 37.94 -24.00
C ASN A 14 -55.86 37.99 -25.00
N THR A 15 -55.21 39.13 -25.18
CA THR A 15 -54.01 39.29 -26.02
C THR A 15 -52.76 39.41 -25.17
N GLU A 16 -51.61 39.36 -25.79
CA GLU A 16 -50.31 39.48 -25.06
C GLU A 16 -49.99 40.91 -24.61
N ALA A 17 -50.66 41.93 -25.14
CA ALA A 17 -50.28 43.33 -24.95
C ALA A 17 -50.17 43.78 -23.50
N PRO A 18 -51.17 43.53 -22.60
CA PRO A 18 -51.05 43.92 -21.20
C PRO A 18 -49.96 43.17 -20.43
N TYR A 19 -49.69 41.89 -20.80
CA TYR A 19 -48.70 41.05 -20.13
C TYR A 19 -47.27 41.37 -20.60
N ARG A 20 -47.11 41.82 -21.83
CA ARG A 20 -45.84 42.32 -22.35
C ARG A 20 -45.35 43.55 -21.58
N LEU A 21 -46.24 44.48 -21.30
CA LEU A 21 -45.92 45.68 -20.48
C LEU A 21 -45.45 45.30 -19.09
N LEU A 22 -46.08 44.29 -18.47
CA LEU A 22 -45.61 43.73 -17.19
C LEU A 22 -44.22 43.11 -17.31
N PHE A 23 -44.02 42.35 -18.36
CA PHE A 23 -42.73 41.68 -18.57
C PHE A 23 -41.59 42.66 -18.82
N GLU A 24 -41.84 43.80 -19.50
CA GLU A 24 -40.86 44.87 -19.73
C GLU A 24 -40.44 45.57 -18.41
N LYS A 25 -41.28 45.50 -17.35
CA LYS A 25 -41.00 46.11 -16.04
C LYS A 25 -40.55 45.11 -14.99
N LYS A 26 -40.35 43.85 -15.33
CA LYS A 26 -40.06 42.79 -14.35
C LYS A 26 -38.79 43.00 -13.53
N ASP A 27 -37.76 43.67 -14.11
CA ASP A 27 -36.47 43.92 -13.46
C ASP A 27 -36.50 45.12 -12.50
N ASP A 28 -37.58 45.93 -12.51
CA ASP A 28 -37.88 46.99 -11.55
C ASP A 28 -39.06 46.57 -10.66
N GLY A 29 -38.74 45.93 -9.51
CA GLY A 29 -39.73 45.33 -8.63
C GLY A 29 -40.83 46.31 -8.16
N PHE A 30 -40.52 47.62 -7.97
CA PHE A 30 -41.49 48.62 -7.57
C PHE A 30 -42.40 49.02 -8.74
N ALA A 31 -41.83 49.32 -9.88
CA ALA A 31 -42.59 49.66 -11.09
C ALA A 31 -43.42 48.47 -11.58
N TYR A 32 -42.94 47.25 -11.44
CA TYR A 32 -43.67 46.02 -11.75
C TYR A 32 -44.89 45.87 -10.87
N LEU A 33 -44.75 46.00 -9.54
CA LEU A 33 -45.84 45.83 -8.58
C LEU A 33 -46.93 46.92 -8.79
N GLN A 34 -46.51 48.15 -9.05
CA GLN A 34 -47.42 49.25 -9.34
C GLN A 34 -48.21 48.98 -10.61
N LEU A 35 -47.53 48.59 -11.70
CA LEU A 35 -48.17 48.27 -12.99
C LEU A 35 -49.08 47.03 -12.88
N TYR A 36 -48.68 46.01 -12.11
CA TYR A 36 -49.49 44.83 -11.86
C TYR A 36 -50.81 45.20 -11.15
N ASN A 37 -50.78 46.03 -10.13
CA ASN A 37 -51.96 46.47 -9.38
C ASN A 37 -52.87 47.30 -10.28
N ASP A 38 -52.34 48.21 -11.10
CA ASP A 38 -53.10 49.03 -12.01
C ASP A 38 -53.79 48.21 -13.10
N LEU A 39 -53.08 47.24 -13.69
CA LEU A 39 -53.68 46.35 -14.69
C LEU A 39 -54.69 45.36 -14.08
N ASN A 40 -54.45 44.89 -12.86
CA ASN A 40 -55.44 44.06 -12.15
C ASN A 40 -56.71 44.81 -11.85
N ALA A 41 -56.61 46.05 -11.38
CA ALA A 41 -57.79 46.95 -11.14
C ALA A 41 -58.52 47.22 -12.45
N ASN A 42 -57.84 47.47 -13.56
CA ASN A 42 -58.43 47.61 -14.89
C ASN A 42 -59.13 46.32 -15.36
N ALA A 43 -58.53 45.15 -15.16
CA ALA A 43 -59.10 43.86 -15.50
C ALA A 43 -60.38 43.56 -14.70
N GLU A 44 -60.41 43.89 -13.40
CA GLU A 44 -61.61 43.78 -12.54
C GLU A 44 -62.75 44.69 -13.01
N ARG A 45 -62.44 45.96 -13.34
CA ARG A 45 -63.39 46.91 -13.82
C ARG A 45 -64.07 46.50 -15.14
N VAL A 46 -63.36 45.88 -16.05
CA VAL A 46 -63.87 45.36 -17.34
C VAL A 46 -64.42 43.93 -17.22
N GLY A 47 -64.45 43.35 -16.03
CA GLY A 47 -64.99 42.00 -15.77
C GLY A 47 -64.14 40.86 -16.27
N PHE A 48 -62.81 41.05 -16.34
CA PHE A 48 -61.85 40.00 -16.71
C PHE A 48 -61.22 39.32 -15.47
N LYS A 49 -61.65 38.09 -15.13
CA LYS A 49 -61.33 37.40 -13.87
C LYS A 49 -60.02 36.55 -13.91
N ARG A 50 -59.36 36.43 -15.07
CA ARG A 50 -58.19 35.53 -15.22
C ARG A 50 -56.86 36.27 -15.33
N PHE A 51 -56.79 37.57 -15.01
CA PHE A 51 -55.59 38.38 -15.21
C PHE A 51 -54.36 37.80 -14.53
N GLY A 52 -54.42 37.49 -13.24
CA GLY A 52 -53.30 36.95 -12.50
C GLY A 52 -52.79 35.60 -13.05
N ALA A 53 -53.73 34.73 -13.47
CA ALA A 53 -53.34 33.44 -14.08
C ALA A 53 -52.67 33.62 -15.45
N MET A 54 -53.19 34.53 -16.28
CA MET A 54 -52.60 34.84 -17.58
C MET A 54 -51.25 35.57 -17.46
N ALA A 55 -51.13 36.50 -16.51
CA ALA A 55 -49.87 37.17 -16.22
C ALA A 55 -48.79 36.15 -15.80
N LYS A 56 -49.14 35.23 -14.89
CA LYS A 56 -48.21 34.17 -14.45
C LYS A 56 -47.81 33.22 -15.61
N ALA A 57 -48.77 32.84 -16.44
CA ALA A 57 -48.51 31.97 -17.60
C ALA A 57 -47.60 32.67 -18.65
N TYR A 58 -47.88 33.96 -18.92
CA TYR A 58 -47.09 34.76 -19.86
C TYR A 58 -45.65 34.94 -19.35
N MET A 59 -45.46 35.24 -18.07
CA MET A 59 -44.16 35.37 -17.45
C MET A 59 -43.38 34.05 -17.59
N LYS A 60 -44.00 32.95 -17.16
CA LYS A 60 -43.39 31.62 -17.24
C LYS A 60 -43.00 31.23 -18.68
N GLN A 61 -43.88 31.45 -19.66
CA GLN A 61 -43.62 31.14 -21.05
C GLN A 61 -42.46 31.95 -21.65
N HIS A 62 -42.32 33.22 -21.26
CA HIS A 62 -41.28 34.10 -21.76
C HIS A 62 -39.95 33.96 -20.97
N GLU A 63 -40.00 33.44 -19.76
CA GLU A 63 -38.81 32.98 -19.02
C GLU A 63 -38.30 31.65 -19.59
N GLU A 64 -39.17 30.71 -19.92
CA GLU A 64 -38.79 29.44 -20.58
C GLU A 64 -38.27 29.67 -22.03
N HIS A 65 -38.78 30.65 -22.78
CA HIS A 65 -38.23 31.02 -24.09
C HIS A 65 -36.91 31.75 -24.02
N ARG A 66 -36.57 32.42 -22.94
CA ARG A 66 -35.25 32.98 -22.67
C ARG A 66 -34.25 31.89 -22.24
N SER A 67 -34.72 30.82 -21.60
CA SER A 67 -33.89 29.67 -21.28
C SER A 67 -33.45 28.85 -22.52
N GLY A 68 -34.10 29.02 -23.69
CA GLY A 68 -33.70 28.43 -24.97
C GLY A 68 -32.73 29.27 -25.80
N LEU A 69 -32.53 30.55 -25.47
CA LEU A 69 -31.57 31.47 -26.08
C LEU A 69 -31.03 32.42 -25.00
N SER A 70 -30.59 31.85 -23.88
CA SER A 70 -29.94 32.64 -22.87
C SER A 70 -28.54 33.03 -23.36
N SER A 71 -28.32 34.34 -23.48
CA SER A 71 -27.06 34.85 -22.97
C SER A 71 -26.99 34.40 -21.52
N VAL A 72 -26.46 33.20 -21.26
CA VAL A 72 -26.07 32.78 -19.93
C VAL A 72 -25.20 33.92 -19.44
N VAL A 73 -25.61 34.63 -18.41
CA VAL A 73 -24.74 35.51 -17.66
C VAL A 73 -23.81 34.52 -16.97
N ASN A 74 -22.75 34.13 -17.66
CA ASN A 74 -21.70 33.31 -17.08
C ASN A 74 -20.98 34.18 -16.07
N ASN A 75 -21.40 34.13 -14.81
CA ASN A 75 -20.63 34.71 -13.74
C ASN A 75 -19.27 33.99 -13.70
N LEU A 76 -18.25 34.72 -13.30
CA LEU A 76 -16.91 34.20 -13.11
C LEU A 76 -16.54 34.22 -11.64
N THR A 77 -15.68 33.32 -11.24
CA THR A 77 -15.04 33.43 -9.92
C THR A 77 -14.26 34.74 -9.84
N ASN A 78 -14.43 35.48 -8.75
CA ASN A 78 -13.75 36.77 -8.51
C ASN A 78 -13.16 36.78 -7.09
N PHE A 79 -12.14 35.93 -6.90
CA PHE A 79 -11.41 35.85 -5.65
C PHE A 79 -10.06 36.54 -5.79
N LYS A 80 -9.64 37.23 -4.77
CA LYS A 80 -8.31 37.85 -4.75
C LYS A 80 -7.21 36.76 -4.86
N ASP A 81 -6.26 36.98 -5.75
CA ASP A 81 -5.12 36.07 -6.00
C ASP A 81 -5.58 34.62 -6.31
N GLN A 82 -6.71 34.46 -7.01
CA GLN A 82 -7.21 33.13 -7.38
C GLN A 82 -6.27 32.43 -8.36
N PRO A 83 -6.07 31.09 -8.20
CA PRO A 83 -5.16 30.33 -9.07
C PRO A 83 -5.70 30.12 -10.48
N ILE A 84 -7.02 30.18 -10.67
CA ILE A 84 -7.70 30.01 -11.95
C ILE A 84 -9.04 30.75 -11.92
N GLU A 85 -9.47 31.25 -13.08
CA GLU A 85 -10.77 31.86 -13.28
C GLU A 85 -11.74 30.85 -13.90
N LEU A 86 -12.91 30.68 -13.30
CA LEU A 86 -13.89 29.66 -13.68
C LEU A 86 -15.28 30.26 -13.88
N LEU A 87 -16.02 29.74 -14.85
CA LEU A 87 -17.45 29.99 -15.03
C LEU A 87 -18.23 29.43 -13.84
N THR A 88 -19.13 30.22 -13.27
CA THR A 88 -19.91 29.84 -12.08
C THR A 88 -21.42 29.69 -12.33
N GLY A 89 -21.86 29.89 -13.59
CA GLY A 89 -23.31 29.89 -13.88
C GLY A 89 -24.06 30.96 -13.08
N ASP A 90 -25.02 30.56 -12.30
CA ASP A 90 -25.87 31.48 -11.50
C ASP A 90 -25.25 31.84 -10.14
N TRP A 91 -24.08 31.29 -9.79
CA TRP A 91 -23.40 31.57 -8.53
C TRP A 91 -22.59 32.87 -8.59
N PHE A 92 -22.71 33.67 -7.54
CA PHE A 92 -21.84 34.82 -7.26
C PHE A 92 -20.73 34.34 -6.33
N ALA A 93 -19.51 34.20 -6.86
CA ALA A 93 -18.34 33.69 -6.14
C ALA A 93 -17.33 34.83 -5.95
N SER A 94 -17.25 35.39 -4.75
CA SER A 94 -16.35 36.49 -4.37
C SER A 94 -15.68 36.22 -3.02
N ASP A 95 -14.79 37.11 -2.60
CA ASP A 95 -14.12 37.02 -1.29
C ASP A 95 -15.12 37.05 -0.10
N ASP A 96 -16.31 37.63 -0.29
CA ASP A 96 -17.39 37.68 0.71
C ASP A 96 -18.18 36.37 0.82
N GLY A 97 -17.91 35.40 -0.06
CA GLY A 97 -18.56 34.12 -0.07
C GLY A 97 -19.14 33.71 -1.43
N ILE A 98 -19.85 32.60 -1.43
CA ILE A 98 -20.44 31.99 -2.60
C ILE A 98 -21.94 31.89 -2.39
N LEU A 99 -22.66 32.63 -3.22
CA LEU A 99 -24.08 32.90 -3.03
C LEU A 99 -24.84 32.72 -4.35
N ARG A 100 -26.10 32.30 -4.29
CA ARG A 100 -27.02 32.25 -5.43
C ARG A 100 -28.39 32.78 -5.02
N ARG A 101 -29.04 33.52 -5.91
CA ARG A 101 -30.44 33.93 -5.68
C ARG A 101 -31.37 32.73 -5.82
N ASN A 102 -32.28 32.56 -4.87
CA ASN A 102 -33.31 31.53 -4.93
C ASN A 102 -34.66 32.09 -5.41
N ASP A 103 -35.62 31.22 -5.75
CA ASP A 103 -36.94 31.56 -6.26
C ASP A 103 -37.80 32.42 -5.29
N ASN A 104 -37.45 32.40 -3.99
CA ASN A 104 -38.15 33.16 -2.95
C ASN A 104 -37.51 34.53 -2.66
N GLN A 105 -36.69 35.05 -3.58
CA GLN A 105 -35.92 36.30 -3.43
C GLN A 105 -34.90 36.29 -2.27
N GLY A 106 -34.62 35.13 -1.69
CA GLY A 106 -33.54 34.91 -0.72
C GLY A 106 -32.21 34.60 -1.39
N MET A 107 -31.21 34.33 -0.55
CA MET A 107 -29.87 33.92 -0.99
C MET A 107 -29.56 32.54 -0.45
N ASP A 108 -29.24 31.59 -1.34
CA ASP A 108 -28.64 30.33 -0.97
C ASP A 108 -27.13 30.56 -0.78
N VAL A 109 -26.62 30.12 0.35
CA VAL A 109 -25.18 30.26 0.70
C VAL A 109 -24.51 28.91 0.54
N ALA A 110 -23.65 28.77 -0.46
CA ALA A 110 -22.86 27.56 -0.66
C ALA A 110 -21.64 27.51 0.27
N CYS A 111 -20.92 28.62 0.39
CA CYS A 111 -19.78 28.74 1.29
C CYS A 111 -19.56 30.22 1.69
N VAL A 112 -19.08 30.45 2.91
CA VAL A 112 -18.80 31.81 3.42
C VAL A 112 -17.36 32.27 3.14
N HIS A 113 -16.61 31.52 2.38
CA HIS A 113 -15.23 31.86 1.97
C HIS A 113 -14.95 31.31 0.57
N PRO A 114 -13.89 31.81 -0.11
CA PRO A 114 -13.45 31.31 -1.40
C PRO A 114 -13.14 29.81 -1.38
N ILE A 115 -13.66 29.09 -2.38
CA ILE A 115 -13.37 27.67 -2.64
C ILE A 115 -13.65 27.37 -4.11
N LEU A 116 -12.71 26.66 -4.79
CA LEU A 116 -12.87 26.26 -6.18
C LEU A 116 -12.03 25.03 -6.53
N PRO A 117 -12.46 24.22 -7.51
CA PRO A 117 -11.63 23.17 -8.10
C PRO A 117 -10.56 23.79 -9.00
N VAL A 118 -9.31 23.34 -8.85
CA VAL A 118 -8.19 23.91 -9.62
C VAL A 118 -7.47 22.87 -10.50
N GLN A 119 -7.69 21.58 -10.24
CA GLN A 119 -7.05 20.52 -11.00
C GLN A 119 -7.84 19.22 -10.89
N ARG A 120 -7.87 18.46 -11.98
CA ARG A 120 -8.39 17.10 -12.06
C ARG A 120 -7.21 16.14 -12.00
N LEU A 121 -7.22 15.24 -11.03
CA LEU A 121 -6.21 14.21 -10.85
C LEU A 121 -6.75 12.88 -11.36
N VAL A 122 -6.18 12.36 -12.44
CA VAL A 122 -6.59 11.09 -13.05
C VAL A 122 -5.59 10.02 -12.64
N ASN A 123 -6.04 9.07 -11.84
CA ASN A 123 -5.19 8.00 -11.37
C ASN A 123 -4.83 7.04 -12.51
N ILE A 124 -3.53 6.80 -12.70
CA ILE A 124 -2.99 5.99 -13.80
C ILE A 124 -3.42 4.52 -13.70
N ASP A 125 -3.61 4.00 -12.49
CA ASP A 125 -3.80 2.58 -12.26
C ASP A 125 -5.26 2.13 -12.40
N ASP A 126 -6.21 2.98 -12.07
CA ASP A 126 -7.63 2.63 -12.05
C ASP A 126 -8.55 3.65 -12.72
N GLY A 127 -7.99 4.74 -13.26
CA GLY A 127 -8.75 5.78 -13.95
C GLY A 127 -9.65 6.62 -13.02
N THR A 128 -9.56 6.45 -11.71
CA THR A 128 -10.35 7.27 -10.77
C THR A 128 -9.96 8.73 -10.88
N VAL A 129 -10.97 9.61 -10.89
CA VAL A 129 -10.77 11.06 -10.91
C VAL A 129 -10.99 11.63 -9.53
N ARG A 130 -10.01 12.41 -9.05
CA ARG A 130 -10.11 13.25 -7.86
C ARG A 130 -9.96 14.71 -8.24
N LEU A 131 -10.49 15.59 -7.40
CA LEU A 131 -10.34 17.03 -7.59
C LEU A 131 -9.43 17.59 -6.53
N ARG A 132 -8.48 18.43 -6.96
CA ARG A 132 -7.74 19.33 -6.09
C ARG A 132 -8.60 20.57 -5.94
N ILE A 133 -9.07 20.80 -4.72
CA ILE A 133 -9.86 21.94 -4.32
C ILE A 133 -8.95 22.91 -3.59
N MET A 134 -8.91 24.16 -4.03
CA MET A 134 -8.28 25.23 -3.27
C MET A 134 -9.32 26.08 -2.58
N PHE A 135 -9.00 26.51 -1.37
CA PHE A 135 -9.85 27.35 -0.55
C PHE A 135 -9.02 28.33 0.26
N ARG A 136 -9.61 29.46 0.61
CA ARG A 136 -8.95 30.48 1.43
C ARG A 136 -9.88 30.91 2.55
N ARG A 137 -9.41 30.76 3.77
CA ARG A 137 -10.09 31.24 4.97
C ARG A 137 -9.12 32.13 5.72
N ASP A 138 -9.57 33.34 6.03
CA ASP A 138 -8.74 34.37 6.66
C ASP A 138 -7.52 34.82 5.82
N PHE A 139 -6.52 35.38 6.47
CA PHE A 139 -5.29 35.94 5.86
C PHE A 139 -4.21 34.91 5.58
N ARG A 140 -4.47 33.61 5.74
CA ARG A 140 -3.46 32.54 5.66
C ARG A 140 -3.08 32.12 4.23
N GLY A 141 -3.64 32.76 3.22
CA GLY A 141 -3.42 32.38 1.82
C GLY A 141 -4.28 31.19 1.38
N TRP A 142 -4.07 30.78 0.14
CA TRP A 142 -4.73 29.62 -0.45
C TRP A 142 -4.19 28.31 0.15
N ARG A 143 -5.09 27.42 0.53
CA ARG A 143 -4.81 26.06 0.99
C ARG A 143 -5.47 25.07 0.06
N GLU A 144 -5.01 23.84 0.02
CA GLU A 144 -5.54 22.80 -0.85
C GLU A 144 -6.02 21.57 -0.10
N VAL A 145 -6.93 20.84 -0.72
CA VAL A 145 -7.36 19.50 -0.34
C VAL A 145 -7.65 18.68 -1.59
N ILE A 146 -7.19 17.44 -1.61
CA ILE A 146 -7.53 16.47 -2.67
C ILE A 146 -8.66 15.60 -2.16
N ALA A 147 -9.76 15.53 -2.91
CA ALA A 147 -10.94 14.77 -2.51
C ALA A 147 -11.53 13.97 -3.66
N ASN A 148 -12.13 12.83 -3.33
CA ASN A 148 -12.87 12.03 -4.30
C ASN A 148 -14.13 12.77 -4.77
N LYS A 149 -14.50 12.64 -6.04
CA LYS A 149 -15.76 13.20 -6.55
C LYS A 149 -16.97 12.68 -5.78
N SER A 150 -16.97 11.42 -5.32
CA SER A 150 -18.02 10.85 -4.47
C SER A 150 -18.16 11.54 -3.11
N THR A 151 -17.07 12.12 -2.59
CA THR A 151 -17.11 12.95 -1.37
C THR A 151 -17.62 14.35 -1.67
N LEU A 152 -17.13 14.98 -2.72
CA LEU A 152 -17.48 16.36 -3.09
C LEU A 152 -18.93 16.49 -3.56
N PHE A 153 -19.46 15.48 -4.27
CA PHE A 153 -20.79 15.50 -4.87
C PHE A 153 -21.86 14.72 -4.06
N SER A 154 -21.61 14.57 -2.77
CA SER A 154 -22.55 13.99 -1.81
C SER A 154 -22.75 14.91 -0.62
N SER A 155 -23.97 15.41 -0.41
CA SER A 155 -24.31 16.30 0.71
C SER A 155 -24.03 15.68 2.09
N ARG A 156 -23.99 14.34 2.17
CA ARG A 156 -23.61 13.62 3.38
C ARG A 156 -22.11 13.60 3.59
N GLU A 157 -21.36 13.29 2.52
CA GLU A 157 -19.91 13.04 2.61
C GLU A 157 -19.09 14.34 2.58
N ILE A 158 -19.57 15.39 1.91
CA ILE A 158 -18.87 16.68 1.78
C ILE A 158 -18.62 17.35 3.16
N LYS A 159 -19.44 17.03 4.15
CA LYS A 159 -19.28 17.51 5.53
C LYS A 159 -17.96 17.09 6.19
N LYS A 160 -17.28 16.04 5.67
CA LYS A 160 -15.94 15.65 6.11
C LYS A 160 -14.88 16.74 5.83
N LEU A 161 -15.16 17.64 4.89
CA LEU A 161 -14.27 18.75 4.59
C LEU A 161 -14.24 19.80 5.71
N ALA A 162 -15.20 19.78 6.64
CA ALA A 162 -15.16 20.62 7.84
C ALA A 162 -13.91 20.36 8.70
N ASP A 163 -13.42 19.10 8.74
CA ASP A 163 -12.20 18.74 9.44
C ASP A 163 -10.94 19.37 8.81
N LYS A 164 -11.05 19.84 7.57
CA LYS A 164 -10.00 20.57 6.84
C LYS A 164 -10.18 22.09 6.88
N ASP A 165 -11.04 22.59 7.77
CA ASP A 165 -11.37 24.02 7.93
C ASP A 165 -12.14 24.63 6.74
N ILE A 166 -12.89 23.82 5.98
CA ILE A 166 -13.84 24.30 4.97
C ILE A 166 -15.20 24.47 5.66
N SER A 167 -15.84 25.65 5.44
CA SER A 167 -17.12 25.97 6.07
C SER A 167 -18.26 25.20 5.42
N VAL A 168 -18.52 24.00 5.92
CA VAL A 168 -19.61 23.14 5.48
C VAL A 168 -20.34 22.50 6.68
N SER A 169 -21.65 22.45 6.62
CA SER A 169 -22.52 21.87 7.63
C SER A 169 -23.81 21.34 6.98
N ASP A 170 -24.73 20.78 7.76
CA ASP A 170 -26.03 20.34 7.24
C ASP A 170 -26.83 21.47 6.56
N LYS A 171 -26.59 22.73 6.92
CA LYS A 171 -27.30 23.89 6.39
C LYS A 171 -26.93 24.24 4.95
N ASN A 172 -25.64 24.07 4.58
CA ASN A 172 -25.12 24.51 3.28
C ASN A 172 -24.52 23.38 2.44
N ALA A 173 -24.46 22.15 2.94
CA ALA A 173 -23.85 21.03 2.23
C ALA A 173 -24.44 20.78 0.84
N ALA A 174 -25.77 20.88 0.69
CA ALA A 174 -26.41 20.70 -0.61
C ALA A 174 -26.00 21.79 -1.62
N PHE A 175 -25.96 23.04 -1.19
CA PHE A 175 -25.58 24.17 -2.03
C PHE A 175 -24.10 24.14 -2.39
N LEU A 176 -23.22 23.71 -1.47
CA LEU A 176 -21.80 23.55 -1.77
C LEU A 176 -21.54 22.43 -2.78
N VAL A 177 -22.29 21.32 -2.68
CA VAL A 177 -22.24 20.24 -3.68
C VAL A 177 -22.65 20.77 -5.05
N GLU A 178 -23.79 21.44 -5.14
CA GLU A 178 -24.31 22.01 -6.38
C GLU A 178 -23.31 23.00 -7.01
N TYR A 179 -22.79 23.93 -6.21
CA TYR A 179 -21.78 24.88 -6.67
C TYR A 179 -20.53 24.20 -7.25
N LEU A 180 -19.95 23.25 -6.51
CA LEU A 180 -18.73 22.55 -6.97
C LEU A 180 -18.98 21.69 -8.20
N GLN A 181 -20.18 21.11 -8.33
CA GLN A 181 -20.59 20.35 -9.49
C GLN A 181 -20.76 21.25 -10.72
N ASP A 182 -21.50 22.39 -10.55
CA ASP A 182 -21.67 23.38 -11.61
C ASP A 182 -20.32 23.90 -12.12
N LEU A 183 -19.38 24.19 -11.20
CA LEU A 183 -18.04 24.63 -11.57
C LEU A 183 -17.29 23.55 -12.38
N GLU A 184 -17.34 22.29 -11.95
CA GLU A 184 -16.64 21.23 -12.69
C GLU A 184 -17.27 20.99 -14.06
N ASP A 185 -18.60 20.96 -14.15
CA ASP A 185 -19.32 20.71 -15.38
C ASP A 185 -19.14 21.83 -16.42
N LEU A 186 -19.25 23.10 -15.98
CA LEU A 186 -19.08 24.28 -16.85
C LEU A 186 -17.62 24.46 -17.33
N ASN A 187 -16.65 24.02 -16.53
CA ASN A 187 -15.23 24.26 -16.77
C ASN A 187 -14.42 22.99 -17.05
N HIS A 188 -15.08 21.93 -17.51
CA HIS A 188 -14.42 20.63 -17.74
C HIS A 188 -13.15 20.73 -18.58
N ASN A 189 -13.15 21.60 -19.60
CA ASN A 189 -12.00 21.82 -20.49
C ASN A 189 -11.04 22.91 -19.99
N THR A 190 -11.43 23.71 -19.00
CA THR A 190 -10.63 24.80 -18.42
C THR A 190 -9.80 24.32 -17.25
N ILE A 191 -10.37 23.44 -16.41
CA ILE A 191 -9.67 22.85 -15.26
C ILE A 191 -8.59 21.90 -15.77
N PRO A 192 -7.29 22.18 -15.50
CA PRO A 192 -6.20 21.34 -15.99
C PRO A 192 -6.25 19.95 -15.41
N GLU A 193 -5.84 18.97 -16.22
CA GLU A 193 -5.73 17.57 -15.82
C GLU A 193 -4.27 17.21 -15.56
N ALA A 194 -4.02 16.41 -14.51
CA ALA A 194 -2.72 15.84 -14.21
C ALA A 194 -2.86 14.33 -13.94
N GLN A 195 -1.81 13.61 -14.29
CA GLN A 195 -1.70 12.21 -13.94
C GLN A 195 -1.40 12.06 -12.45
N SER A 196 -2.00 11.08 -11.80
CA SER A 196 -1.81 10.83 -10.38
C SER A 196 -1.62 9.37 -10.05
N VAL A 197 -1.06 9.11 -8.88
CA VAL A 197 -0.86 7.78 -8.32
C VAL A 197 -1.13 7.78 -6.82
N SER A 198 -1.52 6.63 -6.29
CA SER A 198 -1.76 6.43 -4.86
C SER A 198 -0.70 5.58 -4.16
N HIS A 199 0.36 5.17 -4.85
CA HIS A 199 1.43 4.31 -4.35
C HIS A 199 2.77 4.59 -5.04
N LEU A 200 3.85 4.02 -4.50
CA LEU A 200 5.18 4.00 -5.10
C LEU A 200 5.36 2.80 -6.05
N GLY A 201 6.39 2.84 -6.88
CA GLY A 201 6.76 1.71 -7.74
C GLY A 201 6.09 1.72 -9.11
N TRP A 202 6.05 0.56 -9.76
CA TRP A 202 5.52 0.40 -11.11
C TRP A 202 4.02 0.66 -11.20
N THR A 203 3.62 1.52 -12.12
CA THR A 203 2.23 1.79 -12.47
C THR A 203 1.71 0.80 -13.52
N SER A 204 0.40 0.81 -13.76
CA SER A 204 -0.25 -0.07 -14.73
C SER A 204 0.20 0.17 -16.18
N ASN A 205 0.60 1.39 -16.52
CA ASN A 205 1.11 1.75 -17.84
C ASN A 205 2.63 1.51 -18.02
N GLY A 206 3.29 0.88 -17.03
CA GLY A 206 4.71 0.53 -17.08
C GLY A 206 5.68 1.65 -16.74
N MET A 207 5.21 2.78 -16.27
CA MET A 207 6.04 3.84 -15.73
C MET A 207 6.33 3.61 -14.23
N PHE A 208 7.23 4.40 -13.64
CA PHE A 208 7.65 4.21 -12.25
C PHE A 208 7.44 5.46 -11.39
N SER A 209 6.60 5.33 -10.36
CA SER A 209 6.33 6.37 -9.37
C SER A 209 7.45 6.40 -8.29
N PRO A 210 7.98 7.58 -7.91
CA PRO A 210 7.56 8.94 -8.28
C PRO A 210 8.37 9.59 -9.41
N TYR A 211 9.17 8.85 -10.17
CA TYR A 211 10.15 9.41 -11.13
C TYR A 211 9.55 9.85 -12.48
N MET A 212 8.23 10.09 -12.52
CA MET A 212 7.53 10.63 -13.68
C MET A 212 7.44 12.16 -13.57
N GLU A 213 7.55 12.84 -14.72
CA GLU A 213 7.29 14.28 -14.76
C GLU A 213 5.81 14.58 -14.53
N ASN A 214 5.53 15.65 -13.81
CA ASN A 214 4.17 16.13 -13.51
C ASN A 214 3.24 15.08 -12.86
N LEU A 215 3.82 14.15 -12.09
CA LEU A 215 3.07 13.14 -11.36
C LEU A 215 2.60 13.70 -10.02
N GLU A 216 1.30 13.60 -9.77
CA GLU A 216 0.69 14.04 -8.53
C GLU A 216 0.38 12.85 -7.60
N PHE A 217 0.53 13.06 -6.30
CA PHE A 217 0.12 12.07 -5.32
C PHE A 217 -1.35 12.30 -4.93
N ASP A 218 -2.18 11.30 -5.16
CA ASP A 218 -3.60 11.31 -4.83
C ASP A 218 -4.01 10.28 -3.76
N GLY A 219 -3.02 9.59 -3.16
CA GLY A 219 -3.22 8.56 -2.14
C GLY A 219 -3.74 9.11 -0.80
N GLN A 220 -3.74 8.23 0.20
CA GLN A 220 -4.10 8.61 1.57
C GLN A 220 -3.07 9.59 2.14
N GLU A 221 -3.55 10.62 2.85
CA GLU A 221 -2.72 11.70 3.37
C GLU A 221 -1.60 11.22 4.33
N ASN A 222 -1.86 10.15 5.08
CA ASN A 222 -0.87 9.54 5.97
C ASN A 222 0.36 8.96 5.23
N PHE A 223 0.24 8.66 3.94
CA PHE A 223 1.35 8.19 3.10
C PHE A 223 2.05 9.31 2.33
N ARG A 224 1.51 10.52 2.31
CA ARG A 224 2.10 11.66 1.58
C ARG A 224 3.55 11.89 1.96
N LYS A 225 3.85 11.87 3.25
CA LYS A 225 5.21 12.09 3.75
C LYS A 225 6.20 11.03 3.25
N ILE A 226 5.78 9.75 3.20
CA ILE A 226 6.60 8.67 2.65
C ILE A 226 6.78 8.86 1.13
N PHE A 227 5.72 9.25 0.42
CA PHE A 227 5.81 9.54 -1.01
C PHE A 227 6.81 10.65 -1.31
N GLU A 228 6.71 11.75 -0.58
CA GLU A 228 7.58 12.91 -0.73
C GLU A 228 9.03 12.65 -0.29
N SER A 229 9.28 11.67 0.60
CA SER A 229 10.63 11.29 1.00
C SER A 229 11.43 10.59 -0.11
N VAL A 230 10.75 10.04 -1.14
CA VAL A 230 11.41 9.36 -2.26
C VAL A 230 11.81 10.36 -3.33
N HIS A 231 12.92 11.05 -3.09
CA HIS A 231 13.51 12.06 -3.99
C HIS A 231 15.03 12.07 -3.87
N SER A 232 15.70 12.78 -4.78
CA SER A 232 17.17 12.97 -4.74
C SER A 232 17.52 14.24 -3.96
N CYS A 233 18.54 14.15 -3.12
CA CYS A 233 19.10 15.28 -2.37
C CYS A 233 20.63 15.20 -2.33
N GLY A 234 21.30 16.36 -2.26
CA GLY A 234 22.75 16.44 -2.17
C GLY A 234 23.49 16.06 -3.44
N GLU A 235 24.69 15.52 -3.29
CA GLU A 235 25.62 15.19 -4.39
C GLU A 235 25.73 13.68 -4.57
N PHE A 236 25.47 13.18 -5.77
CA PHE A 236 25.57 11.76 -6.10
C PHE A 236 26.98 11.22 -5.89
N GLU A 237 28.01 11.98 -6.25
CA GLU A 237 29.40 11.60 -6.15
C GLU A 237 29.82 11.29 -4.71
N LYS A 238 29.36 12.07 -3.74
CA LYS A 238 29.63 11.84 -2.31
C LYS A 238 28.97 10.56 -1.82
N TRP A 239 27.70 10.34 -2.20
CA TRP A 239 27.00 9.09 -1.91
C TRP A 239 27.72 7.89 -2.55
N LEU A 240 28.16 8.03 -3.79
CA LEU A 240 28.85 6.96 -4.52
C LEU A 240 30.22 6.63 -3.90
N GLU A 241 30.98 7.63 -3.46
CA GLU A 241 32.27 7.45 -2.83
C GLU A 241 32.15 6.66 -1.53
N ILE A 242 31.28 7.08 -0.62
CA ILE A 242 31.08 6.39 0.66
C ILE A 242 30.52 4.97 0.45
N THR A 243 29.60 4.77 -0.48
CA THR A 243 29.05 3.44 -0.76
C THR A 243 30.09 2.50 -1.39
N LYS A 244 30.95 3.00 -2.27
CA LYS A 244 32.09 2.23 -2.80
C LYS A 244 33.10 1.87 -1.70
N SER A 245 33.34 2.74 -0.73
CA SER A 245 34.18 2.44 0.43
C SER A 245 33.58 1.28 1.24
N VAL A 246 32.29 1.37 1.59
CA VAL A 246 31.54 0.36 2.33
C VAL A 246 31.55 -1.00 1.57
N ARG A 247 31.37 -0.98 0.26
CA ARG A 247 31.39 -2.20 -0.58
C ARG A 247 32.75 -2.90 -0.64
N LYS A 248 33.84 -2.25 -0.23
CA LYS A 248 35.18 -2.87 -0.17
C LYS A 248 35.37 -3.73 1.07
N THR A 249 34.73 -3.36 2.17
CA THR A 249 35.05 -3.89 3.49
C THR A 249 34.20 -5.11 3.85
N ASP A 250 32.91 -5.13 3.51
CA ASP A 250 32.01 -6.18 3.97
C ASP A 250 31.02 -6.65 2.89
N SER A 251 30.79 -7.97 2.81
CA SER A 251 29.79 -8.60 1.95
C SER A 251 28.36 -8.31 2.45
N VAL A 252 28.14 -8.21 3.76
CA VAL A 252 26.81 -7.95 4.37
C VAL A 252 26.29 -6.56 3.96
N ALA A 253 27.16 -5.54 3.94
CA ALA A 253 26.79 -4.21 3.46
C ALA A 253 26.49 -4.21 1.94
N ARG A 254 27.22 -5.03 1.15
CA ARG A 254 26.86 -5.25 -0.27
C ARG A 254 25.52 -5.95 -0.41
N ILE A 255 25.20 -6.94 0.42
CA ILE A 255 23.91 -7.63 0.42
C ILE A 255 22.77 -6.67 0.79
N ALA A 256 22.97 -5.74 1.75
CA ALA A 256 21.98 -4.73 2.10
C ALA A 256 21.65 -3.81 0.91
N LEU A 257 22.67 -3.32 0.19
CA LEU A 257 22.50 -2.53 -1.04
C LEU A 257 21.82 -3.36 -2.14
N ALA A 258 22.25 -4.60 -2.34
CA ALA A 258 21.65 -5.52 -3.32
C ALA A 258 20.16 -5.74 -3.04
N ALA A 259 19.78 -5.92 -1.78
CA ALA A 259 18.38 -6.09 -1.36
C ALA A 259 17.52 -4.86 -1.66
N SER A 260 18.11 -3.68 -1.56
CA SER A 260 17.44 -2.43 -1.93
C SER A 260 17.08 -2.40 -3.42
N PHE A 261 18.02 -2.72 -4.30
CA PHE A 261 17.78 -2.81 -5.76
C PHE A 261 16.94 -4.02 -6.16
N ALA A 262 17.02 -5.13 -5.42
CA ALA A 262 16.30 -6.37 -5.69
C ALA A 262 14.79 -6.20 -5.80
N SER A 263 14.21 -5.29 -5.02
CA SER A 263 12.77 -5.01 -5.00
C SER A 263 12.20 -4.69 -6.39
N ILE A 264 12.94 -3.92 -7.18
CA ILE A 264 12.55 -3.56 -8.55
C ILE A 264 12.58 -4.78 -9.48
N ILE A 265 13.59 -5.64 -9.30
CA ILE A 265 13.84 -6.80 -10.17
C ILE A 265 12.78 -7.88 -9.97
N ILE A 266 12.30 -8.08 -8.73
CA ILE A 266 11.30 -9.11 -8.39
C ILE A 266 10.08 -9.05 -9.32
N LYS A 267 9.51 -7.85 -9.52
CA LYS A 267 8.36 -7.68 -10.43
C LYS A 267 8.75 -7.92 -11.88
N THR A 268 9.87 -7.37 -12.30
CA THR A 268 10.35 -7.44 -13.69
C THR A 268 10.56 -8.88 -14.16
N ILE A 269 11.12 -9.74 -13.30
CA ILE A 269 11.37 -11.16 -13.63
C ILE A 269 10.24 -12.09 -13.17
N GLY A 270 9.15 -11.57 -12.59
CA GLY A 270 7.97 -12.35 -12.21
C GLY A 270 8.21 -13.34 -11.07
N LYS A 271 9.02 -12.99 -10.08
CA LYS A 271 9.38 -13.87 -8.96
C LYS A 271 8.65 -13.54 -7.66
N LEU A 272 8.86 -14.38 -6.62
CA LEU A 272 8.26 -14.22 -5.32
C LEU A 272 9.05 -13.21 -4.47
N ASN A 273 8.34 -12.54 -3.58
CA ASN A 273 8.96 -11.71 -2.56
C ASN A 273 9.75 -12.57 -1.58
N PHE A 274 10.71 -11.96 -0.90
CA PHE A 274 11.45 -12.57 0.18
C PHE A 274 11.79 -11.52 1.24
N MET A 275 12.24 -11.98 2.39
CA MET A 275 12.68 -11.14 3.50
C MET A 275 14.17 -11.33 3.74
N LEU A 276 14.87 -10.22 3.99
CA LEU A 276 16.25 -10.20 4.46
C LEU A 276 16.25 -9.67 5.88
N HIS A 277 16.79 -10.42 6.82
CA HIS A 277 16.82 -10.07 8.24
C HIS A 277 18.24 -10.00 8.79
N PHE A 278 18.64 -8.84 9.27
CA PHE A 278 19.89 -8.63 9.98
C PHE A 278 19.65 -8.75 11.50
N TRP A 279 20.35 -9.66 12.15
CA TRP A 279 20.17 -9.86 13.59
C TRP A 279 21.52 -9.96 14.35
N GLY A 280 21.51 -9.74 15.64
CA GLY A 280 22.70 -9.77 16.50
C GLY A 280 22.72 -8.66 17.53
N GLY A 281 23.86 -8.53 18.22
CA GLY A 281 24.05 -7.56 19.29
C GLY A 281 23.80 -6.11 18.88
N SER A 282 23.56 -5.25 19.87
CA SER A 282 23.45 -3.80 19.64
C SER A 282 24.80 -3.22 19.21
N GLY A 283 24.78 -2.19 18.35
CA GLY A 283 25.99 -1.48 17.92
C GLY A 283 26.75 -2.14 16.74
N THR A 284 26.26 -3.24 16.17
CA THR A 284 26.88 -3.89 15.00
C THR A 284 26.63 -3.19 13.65
N GLY A 285 25.82 -2.13 13.60
CA GLY A 285 25.57 -1.36 12.37
C GLY A 285 24.36 -1.81 11.56
N LYS A 286 23.48 -2.69 12.06
CA LYS A 286 22.27 -3.18 11.37
C LYS A 286 21.36 -2.05 10.88
N THR A 287 21.07 -1.10 11.76
CA THR A 287 20.25 0.08 11.40
C THR A 287 20.95 0.95 10.36
N VAL A 288 22.29 1.08 10.40
CA VAL A 288 23.07 1.79 9.38
C VAL A 288 22.95 1.10 8.02
N ALA A 289 23.00 -0.24 7.98
CA ALA A 289 22.82 -1.01 6.75
C ALA A 289 21.41 -0.81 6.15
N GLN A 290 20.38 -0.72 7.00
CA GLN A 290 19.02 -0.41 6.55
C GLN A 290 18.90 1.03 6.05
N LEU A 291 19.47 2.03 6.74
CA LEU A 291 19.47 3.43 6.28
C LEU A 291 20.27 3.61 4.98
N LEU A 292 21.34 2.84 4.81
CA LEU A 292 22.08 2.76 3.56
C LEU A 292 21.18 2.23 2.42
N ALA A 293 20.38 1.20 2.68
CA ALA A 293 19.41 0.70 1.71
C ALA A 293 18.29 1.71 1.39
N VAL A 294 17.84 2.51 2.38
CA VAL A 294 16.88 3.63 2.18
C VAL A 294 17.49 4.69 1.29
N SER A 295 18.77 5.08 1.52
CA SER A 295 19.44 6.18 0.83
C SER A 295 19.57 5.97 -0.68
N VAL A 296 19.40 4.73 -1.16
CA VAL A 296 19.32 4.43 -2.60
C VAL A 296 18.14 5.15 -3.25
N TRP A 297 16.99 5.23 -2.57
CA TRP A 297 15.71 5.69 -3.11
C TRP A 297 15.28 7.07 -2.58
N GLY A 298 15.59 7.39 -1.35
CA GLY A 298 15.07 8.59 -0.70
C GLY A 298 15.73 8.91 0.64
N ASP A 299 15.05 9.75 1.39
CA ASP A 299 15.51 10.35 2.64
C ASP A 299 15.63 9.33 3.78
N PRO A 300 16.85 9.03 4.27
CA PRO A 300 17.08 8.14 5.40
C PRO A 300 16.95 8.84 6.76
N ASN A 301 16.63 10.14 6.81
CA ASN A 301 16.56 10.89 8.05
C ASN A 301 15.36 10.50 8.91
N ASP A 302 15.52 10.65 10.21
CA ASP A 302 14.45 10.42 11.18
C ASP A 302 13.26 11.32 10.88
N GLY A 303 12.09 10.73 10.83
CA GLY A 303 10.86 11.47 10.54
C GLY A 303 10.56 11.71 9.07
N ALA A 304 11.41 11.35 8.10
CA ALA A 304 11.06 11.33 6.68
C ALA A 304 9.92 10.34 6.37
N GLY A 305 9.87 9.27 7.16
CA GLY A 305 8.76 8.33 7.13
C GLY A 305 8.96 7.10 6.26
N TYR A 306 10.02 7.02 5.45
CA TYR A 306 10.29 5.83 4.65
C TYR A 306 10.87 4.68 5.50
N PHE A 307 11.76 5.00 6.43
CA PHE A 307 12.27 4.06 7.43
C PHE A 307 11.23 3.85 8.52
N GLN A 308 10.79 2.61 8.73
CA GLN A 308 9.72 2.24 9.65
C GLN A 308 10.20 1.23 10.69
N THR A 309 9.39 1.01 11.72
CA THR A 309 9.64 -0.02 12.75
C THR A 309 8.52 -1.05 12.75
N PHE A 310 8.76 -2.20 13.40
CA PHE A 310 7.72 -3.21 13.61
C PHE A 310 6.61 -2.78 14.60
N ASN A 311 6.65 -1.56 15.11
CA ASN A 311 5.63 -1.05 16.04
C ASN A 311 4.33 -0.67 15.29
N GLY A 312 3.68 -1.66 14.72
CA GLY A 312 2.46 -1.48 13.93
C GLY A 312 1.51 -2.68 14.02
N THR A 313 0.29 -2.48 13.55
CA THR A 313 -0.66 -3.59 13.39
C THR A 313 -0.43 -4.32 12.06
N LEU A 314 -0.84 -5.59 11.97
CA LEU A 314 -0.78 -6.35 10.71
C LEU A 314 -1.48 -5.64 9.55
N VAL A 315 -2.61 -4.96 9.81
CA VAL A 315 -3.33 -4.16 8.81
C VAL A 315 -2.50 -2.95 8.37
N GLY A 316 -1.83 -2.27 9.30
CA GLY A 316 -0.94 -1.16 8.98
C GLY A 316 0.24 -1.59 8.10
N LEU A 317 0.88 -2.72 8.44
CA LEU A 317 1.96 -3.29 7.63
C LEU A 317 1.51 -3.69 6.23
N GLU A 318 0.31 -4.28 6.11
CA GLU A 318 -0.30 -4.62 4.82
C GLU A 318 -0.53 -3.38 3.94
N GLN A 319 -1.07 -2.31 4.52
CA GLN A 319 -1.29 -1.06 3.80
C GLN A 319 0.03 -0.40 3.39
N LEU A 320 1.01 -0.41 4.29
CA LEU A 320 2.35 0.11 4.01
C LEU A 320 3.04 -0.68 2.90
N ALA A 321 3.01 -2.01 2.95
CA ALA A 321 3.58 -2.87 1.90
C ALA A 321 2.94 -2.61 0.54
N GLY A 322 1.60 -2.49 0.50
CA GLY A 322 0.86 -2.15 -0.72
C GLY A 322 1.20 -0.75 -1.25
N PHE A 323 1.44 0.21 -0.35
CA PHE A 323 1.83 1.57 -0.71
C PHE A 323 3.26 1.64 -1.26
N VAL A 324 4.23 1.03 -0.57
CA VAL A 324 5.64 0.97 -1.01
C VAL A 324 5.78 0.15 -2.30
N ASN A 325 4.94 -0.85 -2.48
CA ASN A 325 4.75 -1.67 -3.67
C ASN A 325 6.03 -2.33 -4.18
N ASN A 326 6.81 -1.69 -5.06
CA ASN A 326 8.00 -2.28 -5.67
C ASN A 326 9.33 -1.69 -5.15
N LEU A 327 9.29 -0.77 -4.21
CA LEU A 327 10.47 -0.35 -3.48
C LEU A 327 10.71 -1.26 -2.28
N PRO A 328 11.92 -1.32 -1.69
CA PRO A 328 12.17 -2.12 -0.50
C PRO A 328 11.28 -1.66 0.68
N LEU A 329 10.65 -2.61 1.36
CA LEU A 329 9.96 -2.34 2.62
C LEU A 329 10.98 -2.50 3.75
N ILE A 330 11.24 -1.45 4.51
CA ILE A 330 12.28 -1.44 5.56
C ILE A 330 11.63 -1.31 6.93
N LEU A 331 11.87 -2.32 7.81
CA LEU A 331 11.28 -2.41 9.14
C LEU A 331 12.37 -2.73 10.16
N ASP A 332 12.59 -1.83 11.08
CA ASP A 332 13.57 -1.97 12.17
C ASP A 332 12.94 -2.54 13.45
N GLU A 333 13.78 -3.05 14.34
CA GLU A 333 13.42 -3.43 15.70
C GLU A 333 12.40 -4.58 15.79
N PHE A 334 12.74 -5.76 15.23
CA PHE A 334 11.89 -6.96 15.35
C PHE A 334 11.52 -7.31 16.80
N GLN A 335 12.32 -6.93 17.79
CA GLN A 335 12.03 -7.11 19.22
C GLN A 335 10.73 -6.43 19.67
N LEU A 336 10.20 -5.43 18.95
CA LEU A 336 8.93 -4.78 19.23
C LEU A 336 7.70 -5.65 18.90
N VAL A 337 7.90 -6.74 18.17
CA VAL A 337 6.83 -7.69 17.89
C VAL A 337 6.44 -8.43 19.16
N LYS A 338 5.21 -8.18 19.64
CA LYS A 338 4.70 -8.73 20.92
C LYS A 338 4.48 -10.24 20.87
N ASP A 339 3.96 -10.75 19.78
CA ASP A 339 3.68 -12.17 19.57
C ASP A 339 4.56 -12.73 18.44
N LYS A 340 5.75 -13.17 18.81
CA LYS A 340 6.72 -13.74 17.90
C LYS A 340 6.26 -15.06 17.26
N LYS A 341 5.40 -15.83 17.97
CA LYS A 341 4.88 -17.11 17.44
C LYS A 341 3.88 -16.90 16.30
N SER A 342 3.05 -15.85 16.37
CA SER A 342 2.11 -15.53 15.27
C SER A 342 2.79 -14.75 14.13
N PHE A 343 4.03 -14.31 14.31
CA PHE A 343 4.75 -13.53 13.30
C PHE A 343 4.96 -14.29 11.97
N GLU A 344 4.94 -15.61 11.99
CA GLU A 344 4.97 -16.40 10.75
C GLU A 344 3.86 -16.02 9.78
N GLN A 345 2.66 -15.66 10.27
CA GLN A 345 1.57 -15.16 9.41
C GLN A 345 1.95 -13.85 8.72
N THR A 346 2.69 -12.97 9.40
CA THR A 346 3.22 -11.73 8.83
C THR A 346 4.26 -12.02 7.75
N VAL A 347 5.17 -12.98 8.00
CA VAL A 347 6.15 -13.43 7.00
C VAL A 347 5.44 -13.96 5.76
N TYR A 348 4.43 -14.83 5.94
CA TYR A 348 3.64 -15.33 4.81
C TYR A 348 2.99 -14.21 4.04
N MET A 349 2.29 -13.29 4.70
CA MET A 349 1.61 -12.16 4.06
C MET A 349 2.60 -11.29 3.27
N LEU A 350 3.72 -10.87 3.88
CA LEU A 350 4.71 -10.01 3.23
C LEU A 350 5.35 -10.70 2.02
N CYS A 351 5.66 -11.99 2.13
CA CYS A 351 6.31 -12.76 1.07
C CYS A 351 5.36 -13.29 -0.01
N GLU A 352 4.07 -13.47 0.26
CA GLU A 352 3.07 -13.76 -0.79
C GLU A 352 2.76 -12.51 -1.63
N GLY A 353 2.88 -11.33 -1.05
CA GLY A 353 2.67 -10.06 -1.77
C GLY A 353 1.22 -9.75 -2.06
N ILE A 354 0.30 -10.30 -1.27
CA ILE A 354 -1.15 -10.09 -1.37
C ILE A 354 -1.71 -9.87 0.02
N GLY A 355 -2.47 -8.81 0.18
CA GLY A 355 -3.17 -8.48 1.40
C GLY A 355 -4.41 -9.33 1.65
N LYS A 356 -5.03 -9.13 2.79
CA LYS A 356 -6.24 -9.85 3.20
C LYS A 356 -7.46 -9.34 2.43
N THR A 357 -8.24 -10.24 1.85
CA THR A 357 -9.52 -9.88 1.22
C THR A 357 -10.51 -9.40 2.26
N ARG A 358 -11.18 -8.26 2.01
CA ARG A 358 -12.16 -7.63 2.90
C ARG A 358 -13.43 -7.28 2.14
N GLY A 359 -14.59 -7.42 2.80
CA GLY A 359 -15.86 -6.92 2.29
C GLY A 359 -15.89 -5.38 2.27
N ALA A 360 -16.49 -4.80 1.24
CA ALA A 360 -16.76 -3.38 1.18
C ALA A 360 -18.07 -3.03 1.93
N LYS A 361 -18.11 -1.88 2.60
CA LYS A 361 -19.33 -1.40 3.30
C LYS A 361 -20.51 -1.19 2.36
N THR A 362 -20.24 -0.96 1.08
CA THR A 362 -21.23 -0.75 0.02
C THR A 362 -21.64 -2.04 -0.71
N GLY A 363 -21.17 -3.20 -0.24
CA GLY A 363 -21.32 -4.50 -0.91
C GLY A 363 -20.14 -4.85 -1.82
N GLY A 364 -19.89 -6.14 -2.05
CA GLY A 364 -18.75 -6.63 -2.81
C GLY A 364 -17.45 -6.69 -2.00
N LEU A 365 -16.30 -6.67 -2.68
CA LEU A 365 -14.97 -6.75 -2.09
C LEU A 365 -14.23 -5.41 -2.22
N GLN A 366 -13.44 -5.07 -1.20
CA GLN A 366 -12.46 -3.99 -1.31
C GLN A 366 -11.32 -4.41 -2.24
N LYS A 367 -10.68 -3.44 -2.91
CA LYS A 367 -9.45 -3.68 -3.67
C LYS A 367 -8.40 -4.24 -2.70
N THR A 368 -7.95 -5.46 -2.93
CA THR A 368 -6.91 -6.10 -2.11
C THR A 368 -5.56 -5.49 -2.46
N PRO A 369 -4.79 -4.97 -1.50
CA PRO A 369 -3.44 -4.49 -1.76
C PRO A 369 -2.54 -5.62 -2.26
N THR A 370 -1.66 -5.30 -3.22
CA THR A 370 -0.64 -6.22 -3.73
C THR A 370 0.69 -5.51 -3.82
N TRP A 371 1.78 -6.25 -3.66
CA TRP A 371 3.14 -5.72 -3.76
C TRP A 371 4.13 -6.78 -4.24
N LYS A 372 5.26 -6.34 -4.76
CA LYS A 372 6.37 -7.17 -5.19
C LYS A 372 7.68 -6.49 -4.78
N ASN A 373 8.21 -6.87 -3.62
CA ASN A 373 9.41 -6.28 -3.06
C ASN A 373 10.23 -7.25 -2.20
N CYS A 374 11.43 -6.82 -1.85
CA CYS A 374 12.21 -7.37 -0.75
C CYS A 374 11.85 -6.60 0.53
N THR A 375 11.55 -7.31 1.61
CA THR A 375 11.38 -6.71 2.93
C THR A 375 12.72 -6.82 3.68
N ILE A 376 13.33 -5.68 4.06
CA ILE A 376 14.60 -5.61 4.79
C ILE A 376 14.30 -5.30 6.25
N THR A 377 14.75 -6.16 7.15
CA THR A 377 14.41 -6.07 8.57
C THR A 377 15.64 -6.19 9.46
N SER A 378 15.52 -5.72 10.69
CA SER A 378 16.57 -5.92 11.70
C SER A 378 16.00 -6.33 13.07
N GLY A 379 16.86 -6.90 13.92
CA GLY A 379 16.51 -7.28 15.28
C GLY A 379 17.69 -7.76 16.10
N GLU A 380 17.44 -8.09 17.37
CA GLU A 380 18.44 -8.67 18.28
C GLU A 380 18.50 -10.21 18.19
N SER A 381 17.48 -10.83 17.62
CA SER A 381 17.35 -12.29 17.49
C SER A 381 16.84 -12.67 16.10
N PRO A 382 17.11 -13.90 15.62
CA PRO A 382 16.51 -14.38 14.37
C PRO A 382 14.99 -14.37 14.46
N ILE A 383 14.33 -14.25 13.32
CA ILE A 383 12.88 -14.37 13.17
C ILE A 383 12.46 -15.84 13.28
N THR A 384 13.25 -16.72 12.67
CA THR A 384 12.97 -18.16 12.67
C THR A 384 13.50 -18.82 13.94
N HIS A 385 12.85 -19.89 14.35
CA HIS A 385 13.22 -20.73 15.50
C HIS A 385 13.05 -22.20 15.17
N ALA A 386 13.50 -23.07 16.05
CA ALA A 386 13.51 -24.52 15.79
C ALA A 386 12.15 -25.10 15.38
N SER A 387 11.05 -24.57 15.91
CA SER A 387 9.68 -25.01 15.56
C SER A 387 9.03 -24.23 14.40
N SER A 388 9.71 -23.25 13.82
CA SER A 388 9.17 -22.49 12.68
C SER A 388 8.88 -23.39 11.48
N GLY A 389 7.74 -23.14 10.83
CA GLY A 389 7.34 -23.88 9.63
C GLY A 389 8.35 -23.71 8.47
N ALA A 390 8.60 -24.78 7.73
CA ALA A 390 9.47 -24.77 6.55
C ALA A 390 9.14 -23.64 5.56
N GLY A 391 7.86 -23.31 5.44
CA GLY A 391 7.41 -22.25 4.55
C GLY A 391 7.86 -20.85 4.96
N ALA A 392 7.96 -20.55 6.26
CA ALA A 392 8.48 -19.28 6.77
C ALA A 392 9.99 -19.21 6.60
N ILE A 393 10.72 -20.26 7.04
CA ILE A 393 12.18 -20.35 6.92
C ILE A 393 12.63 -20.14 5.47
N ASN A 394 11.96 -20.78 4.54
CA ASN A 394 12.30 -20.70 3.10
C ASN A 394 12.14 -19.30 2.49
N ARG A 395 11.45 -18.38 3.16
CA ARG A 395 11.18 -17.03 2.65
C ARG A 395 12.08 -15.96 3.25
N ILE A 396 12.91 -16.30 4.22
CA ILE A 396 13.77 -15.36 4.95
C ILE A 396 15.22 -15.78 4.74
N ILE A 397 16.08 -14.82 4.39
CA ILE A 397 17.52 -14.94 4.50
C ILE A 397 17.90 -14.20 5.78
N GLU A 398 18.49 -14.90 6.75
CA GLU A 398 18.88 -14.36 8.04
C GLU A 398 20.40 -14.23 8.11
N ILE A 399 20.86 -13.02 8.44
CA ILE A 399 22.29 -12.71 8.53
C ILE A 399 22.60 -12.30 9.98
N GLU A 400 23.45 -13.10 10.62
CA GLU A 400 23.95 -12.77 11.96
C GLU A 400 25.09 -11.75 11.86
N CYS A 401 24.90 -10.57 12.43
CA CYS A 401 25.88 -9.50 12.50
C CYS A 401 26.68 -9.63 13.81
N ARG A 402 27.77 -10.39 13.79
CA ARG A 402 28.63 -10.65 14.97
C ARG A 402 29.59 -9.51 15.23
N GLU A 403 30.08 -8.89 14.18
CA GLU A 403 31.07 -7.81 14.20
C GLU A 403 30.49 -6.52 13.63
N ALA A 404 31.20 -5.41 13.78
CA ALA A 404 30.80 -4.14 13.21
C ALA A 404 30.84 -4.19 11.68
N LEU A 405 29.71 -3.91 11.03
CA LEU A 405 29.55 -3.93 9.57
C LEU A 405 30.27 -2.77 8.87
N PHE A 406 30.61 -1.73 9.59
CA PHE A 406 31.22 -0.51 9.06
C PHE A 406 32.44 -0.12 9.90
N GLU A 407 33.54 0.27 9.23
CA GLU A 407 34.73 0.83 9.89
C GLU A 407 34.38 2.15 10.60
N ASP A 408 33.64 3.04 9.92
CA ASP A 408 33.12 4.28 10.46
C ASP A 408 31.61 4.43 10.12
N ALA A 409 30.77 3.92 11.01
CA ALA A 409 29.32 4.00 10.88
C ALA A 409 28.79 5.44 10.96
N ILE A 410 29.51 6.33 11.67
CA ILE A 410 29.12 7.74 11.86
C ILE A 410 29.34 8.48 10.54
N GLU A 411 30.50 8.35 9.91
CA GLU A 411 30.79 8.93 8.62
C GLU A 411 29.79 8.49 7.55
N VAL A 412 29.48 7.18 7.50
CA VAL A 412 28.48 6.65 6.57
C VAL A 412 27.14 7.35 6.77
N LEU A 413 26.66 7.47 8.01
CA LEU A 413 25.38 8.12 8.34
C LEU A 413 25.37 9.60 7.95
N GLU A 414 26.44 10.35 8.28
CA GLU A 414 26.54 11.78 7.95
C GLU A 414 26.44 12.01 6.44
N VAL A 415 27.15 11.20 5.65
CA VAL A 415 27.14 11.33 4.20
C VAL A 415 25.80 10.96 3.59
N ILE A 416 25.22 9.79 3.96
CA ILE A 416 23.95 9.34 3.35
C ILE A 416 22.75 10.17 3.79
N ARG A 417 22.77 10.81 4.98
CA ARG A 417 21.71 11.72 5.45
C ARG A 417 21.65 13.02 4.69
N SER A 418 22.74 13.41 4.05
CA SER A 418 22.84 14.64 3.26
C SER A 418 22.85 14.38 1.74
N ASN A 419 23.09 13.13 1.32
CA ASN A 419 23.22 12.75 -0.10
C ASN A 419 22.48 11.41 -0.32
N TYR A 420 21.35 11.43 -1.01
CA TYR A 420 20.51 10.23 -1.19
C TYR A 420 19.62 10.31 -2.44
N GLY A 421 18.96 9.20 -2.80
CA GLY A 421 17.90 9.09 -3.81
C GLY A 421 18.36 9.15 -5.27
N HIS A 422 19.62 9.39 -5.54
CA HIS A 422 20.16 9.48 -6.90
C HIS A 422 20.29 8.10 -7.56
N ALA A 423 20.82 7.12 -6.81
CA ALA A 423 21.12 5.80 -7.35
C ALA A 423 19.87 5.06 -7.80
N GLY A 424 18.78 5.13 -7.03
CA GLY A 424 17.51 4.53 -7.37
C GLY A 424 16.91 5.09 -8.66
N LYS A 425 16.94 6.42 -8.81
CA LYS A 425 16.49 7.10 -10.04
C LYS A 425 17.30 6.66 -11.26
N LEU A 426 18.63 6.59 -11.15
CA LEU A 426 19.50 6.13 -12.21
C LEU A 426 19.26 4.67 -12.56
N PHE A 427 19.16 3.80 -11.55
CA PHE A 427 18.89 2.38 -11.74
C PHE A 427 17.55 2.16 -12.46
N MET A 428 16.52 2.93 -12.12
CA MET A 428 15.23 2.88 -12.80
C MET A 428 15.29 3.37 -14.23
N ALA A 429 16.11 4.37 -14.55
CA ALA A 429 16.31 4.81 -15.93
C ALA A 429 16.84 3.67 -16.83
N PHE A 430 17.78 2.87 -16.32
CA PHE A 430 18.26 1.66 -17.03
C PHE A 430 17.18 0.58 -17.09
N MET A 431 16.57 0.23 -15.95
CA MET A 431 15.56 -0.84 -15.84
C MET A 431 14.29 -0.61 -16.64
N SER A 432 14.01 0.61 -17.06
CA SER A 432 12.86 0.95 -17.90
C SER A 432 13.00 0.42 -19.35
N THR A 433 14.21 0.04 -19.77
CA THR A 433 14.47 -0.49 -21.11
C THR A 433 14.21 -2.01 -21.20
N GLU A 434 13.67 -2.50 -22.33
CA GLU A 434 13.45 -3.93 -22.53
C GLU A 434 14.78 -4.71 -22.51
N GLN A 435 15.84 -4.16 -23.05
CA GLN A 435 17.17 -4.79 -23.03
C GLN A 435 17.67 -5.04 -21.60
N ALA A 436 17.44 -4.10 -20.67
CA ALA A 436 17.82 -4.29 -19.27
C ALA A 436 16.97 -5.36 -18.58
N LYS A 437 15.69 -5.44 -18.90
CA LYS A 437 14.79 -6.49 -18.38
C LYS A 437 15.23 -7.89 -18.86
N GLU A 438 15.54 -8.02 -20.14
CA GLU A 438 16.09 -9.28 -20.70
C GLU A 438 17.41 -9.66 -20.04
N LYS A 439 18.31 -8.69 -19.85
CA LYS A 439 19.58 -8.89 -19.14
C LYS A 439 19.36 -9.35 -17.70
N ALA A 440 18.47 -8.72 -16.96
CA ALA A 440 18.11 -9.12 -15.61
C ALA A 440 17.59 -10.57 -15.56
N ALA A 441 16.72 -10.94 -16.50
CA ALA A 441 16.20 -12.30 -16.58
C ALA A 441 17.31 -13.34 -16.95
N ALA A 442 18.25 -12.98 -17.80
CA ALA A 442 19.37 -13.84 -18.16
C ALA A 442 20.33 -14.05 -16.98
N LEU A 443 20.72 -12.96 -16.29
CA LEU A 443 21.56 -13.01 -15.08
C LEU A 443 20.90 -13.83 -13.97
N TYR A 444 19.61 -13.62 -13.74
CA TYR A 444 18.85 -14.40 -12.75
C TYR A 444 18.94 -15.91 -13.06
N LYS A 445 18.73 -16.34 -14.30
CA LYS A 445 18.84 -17.75 -14.69
C LYS A 445 20.25 -18.29 -14.49
N GLN A 446 21.26 -17.48 -14.78
CA GLN A 446 22.66 -17.83 -14.57
C GLN A 446 22.95 -18.05 -13.08
N PHE A 447 22.64 -17.09 -12.22
CA PHE A 447 22.89 -17.19 -10.79
C PHE A 447 22.04 -18.27 -10.11
N TYR A 448 20.78 -18.46 -10.53
CA TYR A 448 19.95 -19.55 -10.02
C TYR A 448 20.59 -20.94 -10.25
N ARG A 449 21.30 -21.11 -11.34
CA ARG A 449 22.04 -22.36 -11.66
C ARG A 449 23.37 -22.47 -10.94
N SER A 450 24.04 -21.37 -10.62
CA SER A 450 25.35 -21.37 -9.95
C SER A 450 25.24 -21.65 -8.45
N ILE A 451 24.13 -21.30 -7.82
CA ILE A 451 23.89 -21.60 -6.40
C ILE A 451 23.62 -23.10 -6.27
N GLY A 452 24.34 -23.75 -5.38
CA GLY A 452 24.33 -25.21 -5.23
C GLY A 452 22.94 -25.82 -4.98
N ALA A 453 22.76 -27.09 -5.36
CA ALA A 453 21.51 -27.84 -5.21
C ALA A 453 21.16 -28.17 -3.74
N SER A 454 22.02 -27.87 -2.78
CA SER A 454 21.84 -28.12 -1.35
C SER A 454 20.78 -27.20 -0.73
N SER A 455 20.64 -25.97 -1.23
CA SER A 455 19.67 -25.00 -0.72
C SER A 455 18.26 -25.30 -1.22
N THR A 456 17.24 -24.79 -0.51
CA THR A 456 15.86 -24.91 -0.95
C THR A 456 15.58 -24.01 -2.16
N GLU A 457 14.59 -24.37 -2.97
CA GLU A 457 14.24 -23.63 -4.19
C GLU A 457 13.97 -22.13 -3.94
N LYS A 458 13.26 -21.78 -2.85
CA LYS A 458 12.95 -20.38 -2.53
C LYS A 458 14.15 -19.61 -2.02
N GLN A 459 15.02 -20.23 -1.25
CA GLN A 459 16.29 -19.64 -0.82
C GLN A 459 17.21 -19.38 -2.03
N THR A 460 17.36 -20.37 -2.91
CA THR A 460 18.09 -20.22 -4.17
C THR A 460 17.54 -19.09 -5.03
N MET A 461 16.21 -18.98 -5.13
CA MET A 461 15.55 -17.91 -5.87
C MET A 461 15.85 -16.52 -5.27
N ALA A 462 15.73 -16.37 -3.96
CA ALA A 462 16.02 -15.10 -3.27
C ALA A 462 17.49 -14.68 -3.44
N ALA A 463 18.42 -15.62 -3.26
CA ALA A 463 19.84 -15.38 -3.47
C ALA A 463 20.16 -15.00 -4.92
N ALA A 464 19.58 -15.68 -5.91
CA ALA A 464 19.77 -15.35 -7.32
C ALA A 464 19.24 -13.94 -7.66
N ILE A 465 18.15 -13.50 -7.02
CA ILE A 465 17.64 -12.13 -7.17
C ILE A 465 18.62 -11.11 -6.58
N LEU A 466 19.19 -11.36 -5.39
CA LEU A 466 20.19 -10.50 -4.76
C LEU A 466 21.45 -10.38 -5.63
N LEU A 467 21.99 -11.50 -6.12
CA LEU A 467 23.14 -11.50 -7.02
C LEU A 467 22.87 -10.75 -8.33
N THR A 468 21.68 -10.91 -8.90
CA THR A 468 21.26 -10.19 -10.11
C THR A 468 21.21 -8.69 -9.85
N ALA A 469 20.63 -8.28 -8.72
CA ALA A 469 20.51 -6.88 -8.33
C ALA A 469 21.87 -6.23 -8.14
N ASP A 470 22.78 -6.90 -7.42
CA ASP A 470 24.12 -6.39 -7.19
C ASP A 470 24.96 -6.35 -8.47
N ALA A 471 24.87 -7.36 -9.32
CA ALA A 471 25.59 -7.37 -10.60
C ALA A 471 25.16 -6.19 -11.49
N LEU A 472 23.85 -5.91 -11.59
CA LEU A 472 23.34 -4.78 -12.36
C LEU A 472 23.70 -3.45 -11.70
N ALA A 473 23.60 -3.33 -10.37
CA ALA A 473 24.00 -2.13 -9.66
C ALA A 473 25.53 -1.89 -9.75
N THR A 474 26.32 -2.95 -9.71
CA THR A 474 27.77 -2.87 -9.90
C THR A 474 28.12 -2.33 -11.28
N GLU A 475 27.42 -2.78 -12.32
CA GLU A 475 27.67 -2.31 -13.70
C GLU A 475 27.16 -0.89 -13.95
N TRP A 476 25.95 -0.55 -13.47
CA TRP A 476 25.28 0.70 -13.85
C TRP A 476 25.52 1.86 -12.90
N ILE A 477 25.77 1.55 -11.63
CA ILE A 477 25.86 2.59 -10.58
C ILE A 477 27.27 2.65 -10.01
N PHE A 478 27.77 1.53 -9.47
CA PHE A 478 29.04 1.55 -8.73
C PHE A 478 30.26 1.55 -9.64
N CYS A 479 30.25 0.83 -10.76
CA CYS A 479 31.37 0.68 -11.69
C CYS A 479 32.68 0.34 -10.97
N ASP A 480 32.60 -0.50 -9.90
CA ASP A 480 33.71 -0.83 -9.01
C ASP A 480 34.28 -2.25 -9.23
N GLY A 481 33.60 -3.05 -10.06
CA GLY A 481 33.96 -4.43 -10.36
C GLY A 481 33.79 -5.42 -9.18
N ARG A 482 33.07 -5.03 -8.12
CA ARG A 482 32.90 -5.77 -6.86
C ARG A 482 31.52 -6.39 -6.73
N ALA A 483 31.05 -7.07 -7.76
CA ALA A 483 29.79 -7.78 -7.68
C ALA A 483 29.86 -8.92 -6.65
N LEU A 484 28.72 -9.16 -5.97
CA LEU A 484 28.54 -10.32 -5.11
C LEU A 484 28.64 -11.63 -5.92
N THR A 485 29.18 -12.65 -5.29
CA THR A 485 29.25 -14.01 -5.82
C THR A 485 28.32 -14.95 -5.04
N ALA A 486 28.14 -16.18 -5.53
CA ALA A 486 27.38 -17.19 -4.80
C ALA A 486 28.01 -17.47 -3.42
N GLU A 487 29.35 -17.49 -3.33
CA GLU A 487 30.12 -17.72 -2.10
C GLU A 487 29.85 -16.66 -1.02
N ASP A 488 29.52 -15.42 -1.41
CA ASP A 488 29.17 -14.36 -0.48
C ASP A 488 27.77 -14.55 0.18
N ILE A 489 26.88 -15.32 -0.43
CA ILE A 489 25.48 -15.49 0.02
C ILE A 489 25.21 -16.91 0.56
N GLU A 490 25.83 -17.93 0.01
CA GLU A 490 25.64 -19.34 0.40
C GLU A 490 25.71 -19.60 1.92
N PRO A 491 26.61 -18.97 2.70
CA PRO A 491 26.67 -19.18 4.16
C PRO A 491 25.37 -18.81 4.91
N TYR A 492 24.50 -18.00 4.30
CA TYR A 492 23.24 -17.53 4.89
C TYR A 492 22.01 -18.30 4.37
N LEU A 493 22.22 -19.29 3.48
CA LEU A 493 21.13 -20.08 2.93
C LEU A 493 20.90 -21.35 3.74
N HIS A 494 19.64 -21.66 3.98
CA HIS A 494 19.28 -22.92 4.62
C HIS A 494 19.30 -24.08 3.62
N THR A 495 19.88 -25.20 4.05
CA THR A 495 19.82 -26.46 3.28
C THR A 495 18.43 -27.09 3.35
N LYS A 496 18.15 -28.03 2.45
CA LYS A 496 16.86 -28.77 2.43
C LYS A 496 16.64 -29.53 3.74
N GLU A 497 17.69 -30.10 4.30
CA GLU A 497 17.70 -30.84 5.56
C GLU A 497 17.42 -29.90 6.75
N ALA A 498 18.06 -28.74 6.80
CA ALA A 498 17.87 -27.75 7.88
C ALA A 498 16.44 -27.19 7.93
N VAL A 499 15.72 -27.21 6.80
CA VAL A 499 14.35 -26.71 6.70
C VAL A 499 13.32 -27.81 6.97
N ASP A 500 13.69 -29.09 6.91
CA ASP A 500 12.77 -30.22 7.14
C ASP A 500 12.25 -30.21 8.59
N VAL A 501 10.96 -29.89 8.75
CA VAL A 501 10.27 -29.85 10.07
C VAL A 501 10.28 -31.23 10.73
N GLY A 502 10.18 -32.31 9.94
CA GLY A 502 10.20 -33.66 10.45
C GLY A 502 11.58 -34.06 10.99
N ALA A 503 12.66 -33.72 10.26
CA ALA A 503 14.03 -33.93 10.70
C ALA A 503 14.31 -33.19 12.02
N ARG A 504 13.99 -31.89 12.09
CA ARG A 504 14.14 -31.09 13.32
C ARG A 504 13.28 -31.60 14.48
N GLY A 505 12.07 -32.05 14.20
CA GLY A 505 11.21 -32.67 15.20
C GLY A 505 11.76 -33.99 15.72
N TYR A 506 12.39 -34.77 14.85
CA TYR A 506 13.08 -35.99 15.24
C TYR A 506 14.30 -35.69 16.13
N GLU A 507 15.15 -34.74 15.76
CA GLU A 507 16.29 -34.28 16.59
C GLU A 507 15.83 -33.82 17.97
N TYR A 508 14.76 -33.02 18.03
CA TYR A 508 14.20 -32.57 19.31
C TYR A 508 13.74 -33.74 20.20
N VAL A 509 13.07 -34.75 19.62
CA VAL A 509 12.65 -35.96 20.34
C VAL A 509 13.85 -36.80 20.75
N HIS A 510 14.87 -36.89 19.91
CA HIS A 510 16.11 -37.58 20.19
C HIS A 510 16.87 -36.94 21.36
N ASP A 511 17.06 -35.62 21.36
CA ASP A 511 17.71 -34.86 22.43
C ASP A 511 16.94 -34.99 23.74
N PHE A 512 15.60 -34.96 23.68
CA PHE A 512 14.78 -35.22 24.85
C PHE A 512 15.00 -36.63 25.40
N TYR A 513 15.08 -37.64 24.55
CA TYR A 513 15.37 -39.00 24.94
C TYR A 513 16.74 -39.09 25.62
N VAL A 514 17.79 -38.57 25.00
CA VAL A 514 19.17 -38.59 25.55
C VAL A 514 19.23 -37.91 26.91
N SER A 515 18.61 -36.73 27.04
CA SER A 515 18.58 -35.95 28.29
C SER A 515 17.75 -36.63 29.41
N ASN A 516 16.86 -37.55 29.08
CA ASN A 516 15.99 -38.25 30.03
C ASN A 516 16.18 -39.78 30.00
N ALA A 517 17.30 -40.30 29.53
CA ALA A 517 17.52 -41.73 29.31
C ALA A 517 17.18 -42.60 30.52
N ALA A 518 17.49 -42.16 31.73
CA ALA A 518 17.15 -42.86 32.98
C ALA A 518 15.65 -43.07 33.18
N LYS A 519 14.77 -42.27 32.57
CA LYS A 519 13.31 -42.41 32.64
C LYS A 519 12.75 -43.46 31.66
N PHE A 520 13.58 -44.07 30.86
CA PHE A 520 13.28 -45.15 29.93
C PHE A 520 13.80 -46.53 30.44
N GLU A 521 14.45 -46.53 31.59
CA GLU A 521 14.88 -47.75 32.26
C GLU A 521 13.73 -48.47 32.95
N THR A 522 13.89 -49.79 33.22
CA THR A 522 12.88 -50.59 33.89
C THR A 522 12.66 -50.09 35.32
N ASN A 523 11.39 -49.90 35.70
CA ASN A 523 10.95 -49.38 37.00
C ASN A 523 11.32 -47.92 37.33
N SER A 524 11.66 -47.09 36.33
CA SER A 524 11.83 -45.64 36.51
C SER A 524 10.51 -44.96 36.98
N ASP A 525 10.61 -43.93 37.79
CA ASP A 525 9.48 -43.10 38.26
C ASP A 525 9.88 -41.60 38.12
N PRO A 526 9.21 -40.81 37.28
CA PRO A 526 8.20 -41.21 36.32
C PRO A 526 8.81 -42.00 35.12
N CYS A 527 8.04 -42.99 34.64
CA CYS A 527 8.43 -43.77 33.47
C CYS A 527 7.91 -43.09 32.18
N PHE A 528 8.82 -42.80 31.22
CA PHE A 528 8.48 -42.19 29.94
C PHE A 528 8.37 -43.20 28.80
N GLY A 529 8.89 -44.41 28.99
CA GLY A 529 8.88 -45.43 27.96
C GLY A 529 9.79 -46.62 28.29
N SER A 530 10.30 -47.28 27.26
CA SER A 530 11.32 -48.35 27.37
C SER A 530 12.21 -48.40 26.13
N VAL A 531 13.34 -49.03 26.27
CA VAL A 531 14.30 -49.25 25.16
C VAL A 531 14.37 -50.75 24.86
N SER A 532 14.46 -51.12 23.59
CA SER A 532 14.63 -52.49 23.14
C SER A 532 15.52 -52.54 21.90
N GLY A 533 16.82 -52.79 22.08
CA GLY A 533 17.84 -52.60 21.04
C GLY A 533 17.91 -51.13 20.64
N ASP A 534 17.83 -50.85 19.37
CA ASP A 534 17.84 -49.45 18.81
C ASP A 534 16.44 -48.80 18.80
N GLU A 535 15.40 -49.55 19.19
CA GLU A 535 14.00 -49.07 19.25
C GLU A 535 13.74 -48.40 20.61
N VAL A 536 13.47 -47.09 20.60
CA VAL A 536 12.97 -46.32 21.75
C VAL A 536 11.46 -46.28 21.69
N ARG A 537 10.78 -46.72 22.74
CA ARG A 537 9.34 -46.80 22.86
C ARG A 537 8.85 -45.73 23.80
N ILE A 538 8.37 -44.62 23.26
CA ILE A 538 7.89 -43.46 24.03
C ILE A 538 6.39 -43.63 24.23
N ILE A 539 5.92 -43.57 25.48
CA ILE A 539 4.46 -43.65 25.80
C ILE A 539 3.73 -42.54 25.07
N LYS A 540 2.59 -42.84 24.45
CA LYS A 540 1.82 -41.90 23.59
C LYS A 540 1.64 -40.52 24.22
N SER A 541 1.17 -40.43 25.47
CA SER A 541 0.96 -39.15 26.16
C SER A 541 2.24 -38.39 26.42
N VAL A 542 3.35 -39.10 26.62
CA VAL A 542 4.69 -38.49 26.76
C VAL A 542 5.17 -37.96 25.41
N PHE A 543 5.04 -38.73 24.34
CA PHE A 543 5.41 -38.30 22.99
C PHE A 543 4.61 -37.07 22.52
N GLU A 544 3.28 -37.07 22.75
CA GLU A 544 2.43 -35.94 22.42
C GLU A 544 2.86 -34.71 23.20
N ARG A 545 3.15 -34.81 24.49
CA ARG A 545 3.66 -33.71 25.30
C ARG A 545 5.00 -33.19 24.81
N ILE A 546 5.96 -34.09 24.47
CA ILE A 546 7.26 -33.69 23.94
C ILE A 546 7.09 -32.89 22.63
N CYS A 547 6.22 -33.35 21.75
CA CYS A 547 5.94 -32.65 20.51
C CYS A 547 5.29 -31.27 20.77
N ASP A 548 4.28 -31.20 21.66
CA ASP A 548 3.60 -29.96 22.02
C ASP A 548 4.57 -28.95 22.66
N ASP A 549 5.44 -29.40 23.57
CA ASP A 549 6.47 -28.57 24.21
C ASP A 549 7.47 -28.00 23.18
N GLY A 550 7.82 -28.81 22.16
CA GLY A 550 8.68 -28.39 21.04
C GLY A 550 7.96 -27.61 19.93
N GLY A 551 6.63 -27.49 20.00
CA GLY A 551 5.82 -26.84 18.95
C GLY A 551 5.63 -27.67 17.68
N TYR A 552 5.82 -29.00 17.76
CA TYR A 552 5.63 -29.92 16.65
C TYR A 552 4.27 -30.60 16.68
N SER A 553 3.71 -30.92 15.51
CA SER A 553 2.52 -31.75 15.43
C SER A 553 2.85 -33.23 15.62
N PRO A 554 2.35 -33.92 16.66
CA PRO A 554 2.64 -35.34 16.90
C PRO A 554 2.30 -36.22 15.70
N ARG A 555 1.15 -35.95 15.04
CA ARG A 555 0.71 -36.71 13.87
C ARG A 555 1.60 -36.50 12.65
N ALA A 556 2.01 -35.25 12.41
CA ALA A 556 2.88 -34.93 11.28
C ALA A 556 4.26 -35.55 11.47
N LEU A 557 4.82 -35.49 12.69
CA LEU A 557 6.13 -36.09 13.01
C LEU A 557 6.08 -37.63 12.89
N LEU A 558 5.03 -38.30 13.38
CA LEU A 558 4.87 -39.75 13.21
C LEU A 558 4.75 -40.15 11.72
N SER A 559 4.07 -39.33 10.91
CA SER A 559 3.96 -39.58 9.47
C SER A 559 5.33 -39.45 8.79
N TRP A 560 6.12 -38.46 9.17
CA TRP A 560 7.48 -38.26 8.66
C TRP A 560 8.40 -39.42 9.08
N LEU A 561 8.34 -39.85 10.36
CA LEU A 561 9.09 -40.99 10.88
C LEU A 561 8.74 -42.30 10.15
N ASP A 562 7.48 -42.47 9.77
CA ASP A 562 7.04 -43.65 8.97
C ASP A 562 7.63 -43.57 7.55
N GLN A 563 7.55 -42.41 6.89
CA GLN A 563 8.11 -42.20 5.54
C GLN A 563 9.64 -42.35 5.51
N SER A 564 10.33 -41.92 6.56
CA SER A 564 11.80 -42.05 6.70
C SER A 564 12.25 -43.44 7.17
N GLY A 565 11.31 -44.39 7.36
CA GLY A 565 11.63 -45.74 7.81
C GLY A 565 12.07 -45.85 9.27
N ARG A 566 11.90 -44.79 10.06
CA ARG A 566 12.30 -44.72 11.48
C ARG A 566 11.20 -45.12 12.45
N LEU A 567 9.97 -45.41 12.00
CA LEU A 567 8.83 -45.76 12.86
C LEU A 567 8.45 -47.23 12.76
N SER A 568 8.42 -47.93 13.89
CA SER A 568 7.79 -49.24 14.00
C SER A 568 6.29 -49.05 14.33
N LYS A 569 5.44 -49.12 13.30
CA LYS A 569 3.98 -48.88 13.43
C LYS A 569 3.17 -50.13 13.78
N GLY A 570 1.95 -49.93 14.29
CA GLY A 570 0.93 -50.98 14.42
C GLY A 570 0.27 -51.30 13.06
N ARG A 571 -0.62 -52.32 13.00
CA ARG A 571 -1.29 -52.75 11.74
C ARG A 571 -2.08 -51.60 11.08
N ASP A 572 -2.82 -50.81 11.87
CA ASP A 572 -3.74 -49.80 11.37
C ASP A 572 -3.48 -48.42 12.02
N ASN A 573 -2.36 -48.23 12.71
CA ASN A 573 -2.09 -47.01 13.47
C ASN A 573 -0.59 -46.72 13.56
N LEU A 574 -0.22 -45.45 13.52
CA LEU A 574 1.16 -45.01 13.69
C LEU A 574 1.71 -45.32 15.10
N TYR A 575 0.86 -45.38 16.13
CA TYR A 575 1.24 -45.84 17.45
C TYR A 575 1.12 -47.37 17.52
N LYS A 576 2.14 -48.05 18.07
CA LYS A 576 2.20 -49.48 18.30
C LYS A 576 1.91 -49.81 19.76
N SER A 577 1.23 -50.91 20.05
CA SER A 577 1.11 -51.41 21.42
C SER A 577 2.43 -52.11 21.80
N ALA A 578 3.05 -51.65 22.87
CA ALA A 578 4.32 -52.19 23.38
C ALA A 578 4.24 -52.39 24.90
N LYS A 579 5.09 -53.27 25.44
CA LYS A 579 5.18 -53.49 26.91
C LYS A 579 6.14 -52.46 27.51
N VAL A 580 5.66 -51.69 28.49
CA VAL A 580 6.46 -50.77 29.31
C VAL A 580 6.19 -51.15 30.78
N ASN A 581 7.21 -51.50 31.55
CA ASN A 581 7.09 -52.01 32.92
C ASN A 581 6.04 -53.12 33.07
N GLY A 582 6.05 -54.08 32.14
CA GLY A 582 5.15 -55.23 32.14
C GLY A 582 3.70 -54.95 31.66
N LYS A 583 3.31 -53.69 31.47
CA LYS A 583 1.97 -53.29 31.01
C LYS A 583 1.94 -52.97 29.52
N ALA A 584 0.93 -53.38 28.81
CA ALA A 584 0.73 -53.03 27.42
C ALA A 584 0.19 -51.58 27.31
N VAL A 585 0.93 -50.72 26.65
CA VAL A 585 0.58 -49.29 26.42
C VAL A 585 0.83 -48.93 24.97
N ARG A 586 0.12 -47.89 24.47
CA ARG A 586 0.38 -47.34 23.15
C ARG A 586 1.63 -46.48 23.18
N CYS A 587 2.57 -46.73 22.27
CA CYS A 587 3.86 -46.03 22.17
C CYS A 587 4.13 -45.55 20.75
N ALA A 588 4.85 -44.46 20.62
CA ALA A 588 5.64 -44.15 19.44
C ALA A 588 6.93 -44.97 19.53
N CYS A 589 7.10 -45.92 18.62
CA CYS A 589 8.26 -46.82 18.60
C CYS A 589 9.23 -46.34 17.52
N ILE A 590 10.28 -45.65 17.92
CA ILE A 590 11.20 -44.94 17.04
C ILE A 590 12.54 -45.65 17.03
N ASN A 591 13.06 -45.94 15.83
CA ASN A 591 14.41 -46.44 15.68
C ASN A 591 15.38 -45.23 15.74
N MET A 592 16.24 -45.26 16.77
CA MET A 592 17.24 -44.21 17.04
C MET A 592 18.66 -44.60 16.59
N ALA A 593 18.84 -45.73 15.87
CA ALA A 593 20.14 -46.10 15.32
C ALA A 593 20.62 -44.98 14.37
N GLU A 594 21.90 -44.66 14.46
CA GLU A 594 22.60 -43.79 13.49
C GLU A 594 22.63 -44.52 12.14
N ASN A 595 21.72 -44.22 11.25
CA ASN A 595 21.86 -44.64 9.87
C ASN A 595 22.92 -43.77 9.23
N SER A 596 24.02 -44.40 8.80
CA SER A 596 24.88 -43.82 7.76
C SER A 596 24.01 -43.40 6.58
N PRO A 597 24.25 -42.26 5.95
CA PRO A 597 23.43 -41.77 4.85
C PRO A 597 23.40 -42.84 3.75
N ASN A 598 22.26 -43.50 3.56
CA ASN A 598 22.02 -44.33 2.41
C ASN A 598 22.06 -43.43 1.17
N GLU A 599 22.92 -43.80 0.24
CA GLU A 599 22.97 -43.28 -1.12
C GLU A 599 21.55 -43.14 -1.67
N PHE A 600 21.18 -41.93 -1.98
CA PHE A 600 19.97 -41.65 -2.74
C PHE A 600 20.13 -42.31 -4.11
N VAL A 601 19.35 -43.34 -4.38
CA VAL A 601 19.17 -43.87 -5.73
C VAL A 601 18.60 -42.72 -6.57
N SER A 602 19.40 -42.22 -7.50
CA SER A 602 18.95 -41.26 -8.52
C SER A 602 17.78 -41.88 -9.28
N VAL A 603 16.60 -41.33 -9.12
CA VAL A 603 15.50 -41.59 -10.04
C VAL A 603 15.86 -40.89 -11.34
N GLU A 604 16.09 -41.67 -12.39
CA GLU A 604 16.32 -41.19 -13.74
C GLU A 604 15.16 -40.28 -14.19
N ASP A 605 15.52 -39.24 -14.92
CA ASP A 605 14.65 -38.25 -15.52
C ASP A 605 13.46 -38.88 -16.25
N GLY A 606 12.30 -38.86 -15.59
CA GLY A 606 10.99 -39.09 -16.18
C GLY A 606 10.24 -37.77 -16.25
N GLU A 607 9.82 -37.39 -17.44
CA GLU A 607 9.09 -36.20 -17.83
C GLU A 607 8.07 -35.75 -16.80
N LEU A 608 8.17 -34.51 -16.37
CA LEU A 608 7.15 -33.83 -15.57
C LEU A 608 5.91 -33.55 -16.42
N PRO A 609 4.70 -34.02 -16.04
CA PRO A 609 3.47 -33.62 -16.70
C PRO A 609 3.02 -32.30 -16.10
N PHE A 610 3.31 -31.18 -16.76
CA PHE A 610 2.48 -29.96 -16.76
C PHE A 610 3.11 -28.93 -17.70
N ASN A 611 2.48 -28.81 -18.87
CA ASN A 611 2.56 -27.65 -19.75
C ASN A 611 1.84 -26.45 -19.13
#